data_18f8846c9d97e63b2835bc483c21d4c6
#
_entry.id   18f8846c9d97e63b2835bc483c21d4c6
#
_cell.length_a   1.000
_cell.length_b   1.000
_cell.length_c   1.000
_cell.angle_alpha   90.00
_cell.angle_beta   90.00
_cell.angle_gamma   90.00
#
_symmetry.space_group_name_H-M   'P 1'
#
loop_
_entity.id
_entity.type
_entity.pdbx_description
1 polymer ?
#
loop_
_entity_poly.entity_id
_entity_poly.type
_entity_poly.pdbx_seq_one_letter_code
_entity_poly.pdbx_strand_id
1 'polypeptide(L)'
;MSELLRKTNHKIDRKGFYAHNKVVIVSEEVAREGLLPIFETFQREQVVRSYVWLGVTRGTSASSVLEKQKNSIAKVPANFLNGLFDNAEYEAVSFNLLKFYKQSLRQGQNPVLGVITFQQNEQSAEPDVHLSGGAAFKKDKLVGFMNNDETSAYNWITTIHRNSQQGALTFPYKEDKFITLNLVNINSTIKPEVTNQKDISFTVEIKQQLEVAERQESQKTETRKELAQVTVELEKTAEKEVKDKVEQVITKAQEEFQADIFGFGAALRNKYPKVWNNVKDNWSEEFANVPYEIKVEIEVLNTGLLDGSLHPNE
;
A
#
# COMPACT_ATOMS: atom_id res chain seq x y z
N MET A 1 17.49 -21.63 9.96
CA MET A 1 16.72 -21.88 8.72
C MET A 1 17.25 -23.07 7.95
N SER A 2 18.51 -23.10 7.50
CA SER A 2 19.10 -24.23 6.73
C SER A 2 18.98 -25.58 7.43
N GLU A 3 19.16 -25.63 8.77
CA GLU A 3 18.98 -26.84 9.56
C GLU A 3 17.52 -27.33 9.59
N LEU A 4 16.56 -26.40 9.66
CA LEU A 4 15.12 -26.74 9.60
C LEU A 4 14.74 -27.32 8.25
N LEU A 5 15.24 -26.74 7.15
CA LEU A 5 15.02 -27.26 5.80
C LEU A 5 15.61 -28.71 5.64
N ARG A 6 16.78 -28.94 6.21
CA ARG A 6 17.38 -30.30 6.23
C ARG A 6 16.55 -31.28 7.06
N LYS A 7 16.13 -30.86 8.28
CA LYS A 7 15.27 -31.72 9.13
C LYS A 7 13.91 -32.04 8.46
N THR A 8 13.36 -31.14 7.66
CA THR A 8 12.14 -31.40 6.89
C THR A 8 12.37 -32.49 5.86
N ASN A 9 13.52 -32.47 5.15
CA ASN A 9 13.86 -33.48 4.17
C ASN A 9 14.03 -34.90 4.78
N HIS A 10 14.25 -35.05 6.08
CA HIS A 10 14.27 -36.33 6.77
C HIS A 10 12.89 -36.90 7.11
N LYS A 11 11.83 -36.08 6.98
CA LYS A 11 10.44 -36.45 7.30
C LYS A 11 9.59 -36.77 6.05
N ILE A 12 10.13 -36.50 4.87
CA ILE A 12 9.43 -36.68 3.60
C ILE A 12 10.26 -37.58 2.68
N ASP A 13 9.58 -38.36 1.87
CA ASP A 13 10.18 -39.31 0.91
C ASP A 13 10.80 -38.64 -0.32
N ARG A 14 10.70 -37.32 -0.43
CA ARG A 14 11.19 -36.51 -1.56
C ARG A 14 11.94 -35.29 -1.07
N LYS A 15 12.91 -34.82 -1.87
CA LYS A 15 13.61 -33.58 -1.60
C LYS A 15 12.67 -32.40 -1.83
N GLY A 16 12.52 -31.55 -0.83
CA GLY A 16 11.72 -30.29 -0.95
C GLY A 16 12.31 -29.38 -2.04
N PHE A 17 11.45 -28.96 -2.98
CA PHE A 17 11.81 -28.04 -4.06
C PHE A 17 11.05 -26.72 -3.88
N TYR A 18 11.75 -25.70 -3.43
CA TYR A 18 11.15 -24.42 -3.03
C TYR A 18 11.17 -23.34 -4.12
N ALA A 19 11.68 -23.66 -5.32
CA ALA A 19 11.76 -22.70 -6.42
C ALA A 19 10.38 -22.25 -6.97
N HIS A 20 9.31 -22.96 -6.61
CA HIS A 20 7.93 -22.62 -6.94
C HIS A 20 7.15 -21.95 -5.79
N ASN A 21 7.85 -21.55 -4.74
CA ASN A 21 7.20 -20.72 -3.70
C ASN A 21 6.64 -19.46 -4.32
N LYS A 22 5.40 -19.13 -3.95
CA LYS A 22 4.67 -17.95 -4.40
C LYS A 22 4.59 -16.86 -3.34
N VAL A 23 4.49 -17.29 -2.07
CA VAL A 23 4.32 -16.40 -0.92
C VAL A 23 5.21 -16.83 0.22
N VAL A 24 5.80 -15.89 0.92
CA VAL A 24 6.43 -16.07 2.24
C VAL A 24 5.64 -15.26 3.25
N ILE A 25 5.15 -15.92 4.28
CA ILE A 25 4.38 -15.31 5.35
C ILE A 25 5.22 -15.38 6.61
N VAL A 26 5.33 -14.24 7.31
CA VAL A 26 6.00 -14.13 8.60
C VAL A 26 5.01 -13.67 9.66
N SER A 27 5.16 -14.15 10.90
CA SER A 27 4.36 -13.65 12.01
C SER A 27 4.84 -12.27 12.43
N GLU A 28 3.96 -11.53 13.14
CA GLU A 28 4.28 -10.22 13.68
C GLU A 28 5.52 -10.26 14.58
N GLU A 29 5.65 -11.28 15.45
CA GLU A 29 6.78 -11.44 16.37
C GLU A 29 8.10 -11.54 15.60
N VAL A 30 8.15 -12.41 14.59
CA VAL A 30 9.33 -12.60 13.73
C VAL A 30 9.65 -11.32 12.96
N ALA A 31 8.62 -10.60 12.49
CA ALA A 31 8.82 -9.33 11.79
C ALA A 31 9.40 -8.24 12.70
N ARG A 32 9.06 -8.23 13.99
CA ARG A 32 9.60 -7.30 14.99
C ARG A 32 11.05 -7.63 15.38
N GLU A 33 11.44 -8.88 15.36
CA GLU A 33 12.83 -9.30 15.61
C GLU A 33 13.77 -8.90 14.47
N GLY A 34 13.29 -8.95 13.22
CA GLY A 34 14.00 -8.56 12.00
C GLY A 34 14.04 -9.65 10.94
N LEU A 35 13.91 -9.26 9.69
CA LEU A 35 13.74 -10.17 8.56
C LEU A 35 15.04 -10.45 7.77
N LEU A 36 16.04 -9.58 7.84
CA LEU A 36 17.29 -9.74 7.09
C LEU A 36 17.98 -11.08 7.33
N PRO A 37 18.15 -11.58 8.58
CA PRO A 37 18.83 -12.85 8.82
C PRO A 37 18.11 -14.04 8.17
N ILE A 38 16.78 -13.98 8.08
CA ILE A 38 15.95 -15.02 7.44
C ILE A 38 16.13 -14.97 5.92
N PHE A 39 16.03 -13.78 5.34
CA PHE A 39 16.07 -13.59 3.89
C PHE A 39 17.49 -13.75 3.32
N GLU A 40 18.55 -13.39 4.08
CA GLU A 40 19.92 -13.74 3.71
C GLU A 40 20.10 -15.25 3.50
N THR A 41 19.48 -16.07 4.34
CA THR A 41 19.50 -17.52 4.18
C THR A 41 18.85 -17.96 2.87
N PHE A 42 17.71 -17.35 2.50
CA PHE A 42 17.04 -17.63 1.23
C PHE A 42 17.93 -17.28 0.02
N GLN A 43 18.66 -16.18 0.11
CA GLN A 43 19.57 -15.74 -0.95
C GLN A 43 20.78 -16.64 -1.08
N ARG A 44 21.42 -17.03 0.03
CA ARG A 44 22.61 -17.89 0.03
C ARG A 44 22.32 -19.30 -0.46
N GLU A 45 21.20 -19.87 -0.08
CA GLU A 45 20.80 -21.24 -0.44
C GLU A 45 20.12 -21.31 -1.81
N GLN A 46 19.84 -20.16 -2.46
CA GLN A 46 19.07 -20.05 -3.71
C GLN A 46 17.73 -20.80 -3.67
N VAL A 47 17.16 -20.93 -2.48
CA VAL A 47 16.00 -21.77 -2.22
C VAL A 47 14.72 -21.17 -2.76
N VAL A 48 14.61 -19.84 -2.70
CA VAL A 48 13.39 -19.10 -3.03
C VAL A 48 13.70 -18.04 -4.11
N ARG A 49 12.79 -17.91 -5.08
CA ARG A 49 12.91 -16.88 -6.12
C ARG A 49 12.65 -15.49 -5.53
N SER A 50 13.33 -14.46 -6.04
CA SER A 50 13.22 -13.08 -5.54
C SER A 50 11.86 -12.42 -5.82
N TYR A 51 11.03 -12.99 -6.68
CA TYR A 51 9.68 -12.48 -7.00
C TYR A 51 8.57 -13.04 -6.13
N VAL A 52 8.90 -13.79 -5.07
CA VAL A 52 7.93 -14.30 -4.10
C VAL A 52 7.30 -13.13 -3.33
N TRP A 53 5.98 -13.16 -3.13
CA TRP A 53 5.27 -12.17 -2.33
C TRP A 53 5.61 -12.31 -0.85
N LEU A 54 5.64 -11.18 -0.14
CA LEU A 54 5.91 -11.12 1.30
C LEU A 54 4.68 -10.58 2.03
N GLY A 55 4.25 -11.32 3.06
CA GLY A 55 3.17 -10.90 3.94
C GLY A 55 3.53 -11.03 5.41
N VAL A 56 2.97 -10.13 6.23
CA VAL A 56 3.07 -10.17 7.70
C VAL A 56 1.69 -10.49 8.25
N THR A 57 1.59 -11.46 9.16
CA THR A 57 0.32 -11.71 9.85
C THR A 57 0.16 -10.77 11.03
N ARG A 58 -1.08 -10.31 11.26
CA ARG A 58 -1.44 -9.49 12.41
C ARG A 58 -2.55 -10.18 13.20
N GLY A 59 -2.31 -10.36 14.51
CA GLY A 59 -3.28 -11.00 15.41
C GLY A 59 -3.50 -12.50 15.15
N THR A 60 -2.64 -13.14 14.33
CA THR A 60 -2.72 -14.57 14.01
C THR A 60 -1.36 -15.13 13.67
N SER A 61 -1.20 -16.47 13.76
CA SER A 61 0.04 -17.13 13.34
C SER A 61 0.09 -17.34 11.83
N ALA A 62 1.30 -17.38 11.26
CA ALA A 62 1.50 -17.68 9.85
C ALA A 62 1.01 -19.10 9.48
N SER A 63 1.11 -20.10 10.40
CA SER A 63 0.60 -21.44 10.19
C SER A 63 -0.93 -21.47 10.10
N SER A 64 -1.61 -20.72 10.97
CA SER A 64 -3.07 -20.65 10.96
C SER A 64 -3.62 -20.12 9.64
N VAL A 65 -2.93 -19.17 9.01
CA VAL A 65 -3.31 -18.64 7.68
C VAL A 65 -3.30 -19.74 6.62
N LEU A 66 -2.30 -20.63 6.67
CA LEU A 66 -2.18 -21.73 5.71
C LEU A 66 -3.16 -22.89 5.99
N GLU A 67 -3.51 -23.12 7.27
CA GLU A 67 -4.35 -24.24 7.68
C GLU A 67 -5.85 -23.95 7.57
N LYS A 68 -6.27 -22.71 7.87
CA LYS A 68 -7.69 -22.33 7.94
C LYS A 68 -8.28 -21.90 6.58
N GLN A 69 -7.47 -21.83 5.55
CA GLN A 69 -7.93 -21.42 4.24
C GLN A 69 -8.68 -22.57 3.53
N LYS A 70 -9.93 -22.81 3.92
CA LYS A 70 -10.74 -23.91 3.36
C LYS A 70 -11.77 -23.48 2.32
N ASN A 71 -12.14 -22.18 2.30
CA ASN A 71 -13.30 -21.67 1.57
C ASN A 71 -13.00 -21.01 0.22
N SER A 72 -11.81 -21.21 -0.35
CA SER A 72 -11.47 -20.59 -1.63
C SER A 72 -11.65 -21.53 -2.83
N ILE A 73 -11.84 -20.94 -3.99
CA ILE A 73 -11.80 -21.60 -5.29
C ILE A 73 -10.44 -22.28 -5.50
N ALA A 74 -9.37 -21.68 -4.99
CA ALA A 74 -8.03 -22.25 -5.06
C ALA A 74 -7.80 -23.27 -3.93
N LYS A 75 -7.76 -24.55 -4.27
CA LYS A 75 -7.53 -25.67 -3.33
C LYS A 75 -6.17 -25.63 -2.62
N VAL A 76 -5.18 -24.92 -3.19
CA VAL A 76 -3.83 -24.78 -2.65
C VAL A 76 -3.69 -23.41 -2.00
N PRO A 77 -3.44 -23.31 -0.66
CA PRO A 77 -3.32 -22.04 0.06
C PRO A 77 -2.35 -21.05 -0.58
N ALA A 78 -1.22 -21.49 -1.06
CA ALA A 78 -0.23 -20.64 -1.71
C ALA A 78 -0.75 -20.00 -3.02
N ASN A 79 -1.63 -20.67 -3.76
CA ASN A 79 -2.25 -20.12 -4.97
C ASN A 79 -3.29 -19.06 -4.63
N PHE A 80 -4.07 -19.29 -3.60
CA PHE A 80 -5.03 -18.32 -3.10
C PHE A 80 -4.34 -17.03 -2.63
N LEU A 81 -3.35 -17.17 -1.75
CA LEU A 81 -2.59 -16.03 -1.25
C LEU A 81 -1.87 -15.28 -2.38
N ASN A 82 -1.29 -15.99 -3.34
CA ASN A 82 -0.72 -15.35 -4.51
C ASN A 82 -1.76 -14.51 -5.26
N GLY A 83 -2.97 -15.05 -5.45
CA GLY A 83 -4.09 -14.31 -6.06
C GLY A 83 -4.48 -13.05 -5.29
N LEU A 84 -4.46 -13.08 -3.95
CA LEU A 84 -4.72 -11.89 -3.13
C LEU A 84 -3.66 -10.79 -3.39
N PHE A 85 -2.37 -11.16 -3.48
CA PHE A 85 -1.31 -10.19 -3.77
C PHE A 85 -1.34 -9.69 -5.22
N ASP A 86 -1.66 -10.56 -6.19
CA ASP A 86 -1.74 -10.20 -7.61
C ASP A 86 -2.90 -9.24 -7.87
N ASN A 87 -4.02 -9.39 -7.14
CA ASN A 87 -5.23 -8.59 -7.26
C ASN A 87 -5.37 -7.53 -6.16
N ALA A 88 -4.31 -7.27 -5.40
CA ALA A 88 -4.37 -6.28 -4.33
C ALA A 88 -4.69 -4.89 -4.87
N GLU A 89 -5.73 -4.30 -4.31
CA GLU A 89 -6.14 -2.91 -4.54
C GLU A 89 -5.35 -1.94 -3.65
N TYR A 90 -5.70 -0.65 -3.70
CA TYR A 90 -4.95 0.39 -2.96
C TYR A 90 -5.00 0.23 -1.43
N GLU A 91 -5.96 -0.50 -0.88
CA GLU A 91 -6.07 -0.77 0.56
C GLU A 91 -5.08 -1.84 1.07
N ALA A 92 -4.31 -2.44 0.18
CA ALA A 92 -3.32 -3.46 0.51
C ALA A 92 -1.98 -3.18 -0.15
N VAL A 93 -0.90 -3.74 0.41
CA VAL A 93 0.45 -3.62 -0.17
C VAL A 93 0.87 -4.93 -0.80
N SER A 94 1.20 -4.89 -2.10
CA SER A 94 1.85 -5.98 -2.82
C SER A 94 3.34 -5.77 -2.90
N PHE A 95 4.08 -6.52 -2.10
CA PHE A 95 5.51 -6.36 -1.95
C PHE A 95 6.24 -7.71 -2.07
N ASN A 96 7.28 -7.77 -2.88
CA ASN A 96 8.04 -8.99 -3.07
C ASN A 96 9.46 -8.92 -2.48
N LEU A 97 10.10 -10.08 -2.36
CA LEU A 97 11.42 -10.22 -1.75
C LEU A 97 12.49 -9.37 -2.47
N LEU A 98 12.41 -9.22 -3.79
CA LEU A 98 13.35 -8.36 -4.53
C LEU A 98 13.22 -6.88 -4.13
N LYS A 99 11.99 -6.39 -3.99
CA LYS A 99 11.73 -5.02 -3.51
C LYS A 99 12.23 -4.85 -2.07
N PHE A 100 12.02 -5.87 -1.21
CA PHE A 100 12.50 -5.85 0.16
C PHE A 100 14.02 -5.68 0.22
N TYR A 101 14.78 -6.50 -0.52
CA TYR A 101 16.23 -6.34 -0.59
C TYR A 101 16.66 -4.96 -1.09
N LYS A 102 16.02 -4.49 -2.16
CA LYS A 102 16.33 -3.16 -2.72
C LYS A 102 16.12 -2.02 -1.72
N GLN A 103 15.04 -2.06 -0.94
CA GLN A 103 14.72 -1.00 -0.01
C GLN A 103 15.47 -1.14 1.32
N SER A 104 15.62 -2.36 1.86
CA SER A 104 16.36 -2.58 3.12
C SER A 104 17.85 -2.29 2.99
N LEU A 105 18.43 -2.49 1.79
CA LEU A 105 19.86 -2.24 1.52
C LEU A 105 20.13 -0.81 1.01
N ARG A 106 19.09 -0.09 0.59
CA ARG A 106 19.22 1.31 0.17
C ARG A 106 18.90 2.24 1.31
N GLN A 107 19.77 3.22 1.52
CA GLN A 107 19.48 4.31 2.45
C GLN A 107 18.42 5.26 1.84
N GLY A 108 17.53 5.81 2.68
CA GLY A 108 16.57 6.84 2.32
C GLY A 108 15.20 6.30 1.89
N GLN A 109 14.91 5.01 2.13
CA GLN A 109 13.57 4.44 2.06
C GLN A 109 13.51 3.15 2.88
N ASN A 110 12.38 2.92 3.56
CA ASN A 110 12.12 1.72 4.32
C ASN A 110 10.99 0.89 3.69
N PRO A 111 11.01 -0.46 3.82
CA PRO A 111 10.00 -1.31 3.20
C PRO A 111 8.65 -1.25 3.93
N VAL A 112 7.59 -1.51 3.15
CA VAL A 112 6.23 -1.76 3.65
C VAL A 112 5.73 -3.05 3.04
N LEU A 113 5.27 -3.99 3.88
CA LEU A 113 4.77 -5.29 3.44
C LEU A 113 3.25 -5.36 3.59
N GLY A 114 2.60 -6.25 2.83
CA GLY A 114 1.16 -6.52 2.96
C GLY A 114 0.83 -7.19 4.29
N VAL A 115 -0.33 -6.85 4.86
CA VAL A 115 -0.81 -7.41 6.12
C VAL A 115 -1.87 -8.47 5.84
N ILE A 116 -1.70 -9.65 6.46
CA ILE A 116 -2.64 -10.77 6.36
C ILE A 116 -3.34 -10.92 7.71
N THR A 117 -4.68 -10.87 7.67
CA THR A 117 -5.54 -11.03 8.85
C THR A 117 -6.64 -12.04 8.58
N PHE A 118 -7.38 -12.38 9.62
CA PHE A 118 -8.68 -13.04 9.48
C PHE A 118 -9.80 -12.00 9.63
N GLN A 119 -10.77 -12.06 8.74
CA GLN A 119 -12.00 -11.29 8.82
C GLN A 119 -13.17 -12.23 9.04
N GLN A 120 -14.06 -11.87 9.97
CA GLN A 120 -15.28 -12.65 10.22
C GLN A 120 -16.16 -12.61 8.96
N ASN A 121 -16.57 -13.79 8.51
CA ASN A 121 -17.51 -13.92 7.41
C ASN A 121 -18.92 -14.11 7.97
N GLU A 122 -19.85 -13.22 7.64
CA GLU A 122 -21.24 -13.30 8.09
C GLU A 122 -21.98 -14.54 7.55
N GLN A 123 -21.50 -15.09 6.43
CA GLN A 123 -22.09 -16.25 5.76
C GLN A 123 -21.43 -17.58 6.12
N SER A 124 -20.34 -17.56 6.89
CA SER A 124 -19.55 -18.74 7.27
C SER A 124 -19.20 -18.70 8.75
N ALA A 125 -19.20 -19.87 9.39
CA ALA A 125 -18.73 -20.01 10.77
C ALA A 125 -17.19 -19.84 10.90
N GLU A 126 -16.44 -19.96 9.81
CA GLU A 126 -14.99 -19.79 9.80
C GLU A 126 -14.63 -18.43 9.18
N PRO A 127 -13.66 -17.70 9.76
CA PRO A 127 -13.21 -16.43 9.21
C PRO A 127 -12.41 -16.63 7.92
N ASP A 128 -12.55 -15.67 6.99
CA ASP A 128 -11.77 -15.65 5.75
C ASP A 128 -10.41 -15.00 5.95
N VAL A 129 -9.43 -15.47 5.19
CA VAL A 129 -8.11 -14.84 5.09
C VAL A 129 -8.22 -13.60 4.22
N HIS A 130 -7.78 -12.47 4.73
CA HIS A 130 -7.85 -11.17 4.09
C HIS A 130 -6.47 -10.53 3.97
N LEU A 131 -6.16 -9.94 2.81
CA LEU A 131 -4.99 -9.10 2.60
C LEU A 131 -5.44 -7.64 2.61
N SER A 132 -5.03 -6.89 3.64
CA SER A 132 -5.50 -5.51 3.85
C SER A 132 -4.55 -4.77 4.79
N GLY A 133 -4.24 -3.52 4.46
CA GLY A 133 -3.32 -2.72 5.24
C GLY A 133 -1.85 -2.89 4.86
N GLY A 134 -0.99 -2.14 5.54
CA GLY A 134 0.46 -2.14 5.36
C GLY A 134 1.23 -2.30 6.67
N ALA A 135 2.26 -3.13 6.67
CA ALA A 135 3.20 -3.31 7.75
C ALA A 135 4.46 -2.47 7.46
N ALA A 136 4.68 -1.41 8.24
CA ALA A 136 5.80 -0.49 8.08
C ALA A 136 7.05 -1.00 8.81
N PHE A 137 8.18 -0.95 8.13
CA PHE A 137 9.46 -1.37 8.68
C PHE A 137 10.42 -0.20 8.84
N LYS A 138 11.31 -0.29 9.83
CA LYS A 138 12.53 0.52 9.94
C LYS A 138 13.70 -0.40 9.68
N LYS A 139 14.33 -0.25 8.51
CA LYS A 139 15.27 -1.22 7.94
C LYS A 139 14.57 -2.57 7.73
N ASP A 140 14.82 -3.55 8.58
CA ASP A 140 14.28 -4.91 8.49
C ASP A 140 13.35 -5.29 9.64
N LYS A 141 13.07 -4.36 10.57
CA LYS A 141 12.23 -4.57 11.75
C LYS A 141 10.88 -3.89 11.61
N LEU A 142 9.81 -4.61 11.87
CA LEU A 142 8.47 -4.07 11.92
C LEU A 142 8.34 -3.02 13.04
N VAL A 143 7.88 -1.82 12.69
CA VAL A 143 7.66 -0.71 13.64
C VAL A 143 6.18 -0.44 13.89
N GLY A 144 5.29 -0.75 12.93
CA GLY A 144 3.87 -0.56 13.12
C GLY A 144 3.04 -0.97 11.89
N PHE A 145 1.74 -0.74 11.98
CA PHE A 145 0.78 -1.08 10.94
C PHE A 145 0.00 0.14 10.49
N MET A 146 -0.33 0.17 9.22
CA MET A 146 -1.26 1.10 8.60
C MET A 146 -2.62 0.41 8.42
N ASN A 147 -3.71 1.15 8.65
CA ASN A 147 -5.06 0.72 8.29
C ASN A 147 -5.30 0.88 6.77
N ASN A 148 -6.52 0.62 6.29
CA ASN A 148 -6.85 0.67 4.86
C ASN A 148 -6.68 2.08 4.27
N ASP A 149 -7.19 3.11 4.95
CA ASP A 149 -7.08 4.50 4.50
C ASP A 149 -5.62 4.98 4.43
N GLU A 150 -4.85 4.70 5.49
CA GLU A 150 -3.43 5.01 5.55
C GLU A 150 -2.63 4.26 4.47
N THR A 151 -3.02 3.01 4.19
CA THR A 151 -2.39 2.20 3.15
C THR A 151 -2.72 2.71 1.76
N SER A 152 -3.95 3.14 1.53
CA SER A 152 -4.34 3.79 0.27
C SER A 152 -3.53 5.07 0.04
N ALA A 153 -3.43 5.91 1.05
CA ALA A 153 -2.63 7.14 0.98
C ALA A 153 -1.13 6.86 0.74
N TYR A 154 -0.57 5.84 1.42
CA TYR A 154 0.79 5.37 1.16
C TYR A 154 0.97 4.93 -0.30
N ASN A 155 0.04 4.14 -0.83
CA ASN A 155 0.07 3.67 -2.21
C ASN A 155 -0.05 4.83 -3.20
N TRP A 156 -0.86 5.86 -2.92
CA TRP A 156 -0.94 7.05 -3.77
C TRP A 156 0.37 7.83 -3.83
N ILE A 157 1.09 7.96 -2.71
CA ILE A 157 2.39 8.66 -2.67
C ILE A 157 3.48 7.87 -3.41
N THR A 158 3.49 6.54 -3.27
CA THR A 158 4.60 5.69 -3.73
C THR A 158 4.42 5.12 -5.13
N THR A 159 3.22 5.27 -5.72
CA THR A 159 2.92 4.78 -7.06
C THR A 159 3.37 5.80 -8.11
N ILE A 160 4.40 5.44 -8.86
CA ILE A 160 4.87 6.20 -10.02
C ILE A 160 4.21 5.61 -11.27
N HIS A 161 3.32 6.34 -11.92
CA HIS A 161 2.62 5.97 -13.16
C HIS A 161 1.95 4.59 -13.11
N ARG A 162 0.72 4.52 -12.67
CA ARG A 162 -0.09 3.30 -12.76
C ARG A 162 -1.41 3.60 -13.45
N ASN A 163 -1.57 3.02 -14.64
CA ASN A 163 -2.87 2.92 -15.31
C ASN A 163 -3.55 1.66 -14.77
N SER A 164 -4.39 1.77 -13.77
CA SER A 164 -5.19 0.64 -13.32
C SER A 164 -6.45 1.11 -12.60
N GLN A 165 -7.58 0.58 -13.03
CA GLN A 165 -8.89 0.76 -12.39
C GLN A 165 -8.98 0.02 -11.03
N GLN A 166 -7.93 0.04 -10.22
CA GLN A 166 -7.87 -0.69 -8.94
C GLN A 166 -7.88 0.30 -7.78
N GLY A 167 -9.06 0.66 -7.35
CA GLY A 167 -9.28 1.47 -6.18
C GLY A 167 -10.43 2.44 -6.36
N ALA A 168 -11.19 2.64 -5.31
CA ALA A 168 -12.29 3.56 -5.25
C ALA A 168 -12.11 4.52 -4.07
N LEU A 169 -12.52 5.76 -4.26
CA LEU A 169 -12.63 6.78 -3.24
C LEU A 169 -14.11 6.96 -2.95
N THR A 170 -14.54 6.61 -1.74
CA THR A 170 -15.91 6.88 -1.27
C THR A 170 -15.85 7.94 -0.19
N PHE A 171 -16.63 9.01 -0.37
CA PHE A 171 -16.70 10.09 0.61
C PHE A 171 -18.11 10.69 0.68
N PRO A 172 -18.46 11.36 1.80
CA PRO A 172 -19.75 12.04 1.94
C PRO A 172 -19.89 13.14 0.88
N TYR A 173 -21.03 13.14 0.18
CA TYR A 173 -21.40 14.12 -0.83
C TYR A 173 -22.82 14.59 -0.55
N LYS A 174 -23.01 15.82 -0.10
CA LYS A 174 -24.28 16.34 0.44
C LYS A 174 -24.76 15.57 1.70
N GLU A 175 -25.81 16.12 2.35
CA GLU A 175 -26.36 15.52 3.57
C GLU A 175 -26.76 14.06 3.37
N ASP A 176 -26.18 13.15 4.16
CA ASP A 176 -26.49 11.71 4.21
C ASP A 176 -26.29 10.92 2.89
N LYS A 177 -25.55 11.46 1.92
CA LYS A 177 -25.28 10.77 0.64
C LYS A 177 -23.79 10.54 0.44
N PHE A 178 -23.46 9.48 -0.24
CA PHE A 178 -22.09 9.12 -0.60
C PHE A 178 -21.91 9.13 -2.12
N ILE A 179 -20.70 9.42 -2.54
CA ILE A 179 -20.25 9.27 -3.91
C ILE A 179 -19.00 8.37 -3.91
N THR A 180 -18.94 7.51 -4.90
CA THR A 180 -17.78 6.64 -5.13
C THR A 180 -17.15 7.01 -6.47
N LEU A 181 -15.87 7.32 -6.44
CA LEU A 181 -15.04 7.61 -7.59
C LEU A 181 -14.02 6.51 -7.80
N ASN A 182 -13.97 5.93 -9.00
CA ASN A 182 -12.94 4.97 -9.38
C ASN A 182 -11.67 5.68 -9.83
N LEU A 183 -10.52 5.22 -9.34
CA LEU A 183 -9.22 5.71 -9.76
C LEU A 183 -8.83 5.12 -11.11
N VAL A 184 -8.72 5.97 -12.13
CA VAL A 184 -8.32 5.59 -13.50
C VAL A 184 -6.81 5.69 -13.69
N ASN A 185 -6.24 6.80 -13.22
CA ASN A 185 -4.81 7.06 -13.36
C ASN A 185 -4.28 7.84 -12.16
N ILE A 186 -3.02 7.56 -11.79
CA ILE A 186 -2.30 8.29 -10.75
C ILE A 186 -0.87 8.55 -11.16
N ASN A 187 -0.40 9.75 -10.85
CA ASN A 187 1.00 10.15 -10.96
C ASN A 187 1.41 10.91 -9.72
N SER A 188 2.46 10.43 -9.04
CA SER A 188 2.94 11.05 -7.81
C SER A 188 4.43 11.31 -7.87
N THR A 189 4.85 12.43 -7.28
CA THR A 189 6.24 12.84 -7.27
C THR A 189 6.60 13.47 -5.93
N ILE A 190 7.73 13.06 -5.35
CA ILE A 190 8.32 13.66 -4.15
C ILE A 190 9.47 14.58 -4.61
N LYS A 191 9.32 15.88 -4.40
CA LYS A 191 10.30 16.89 -4.82
C LYS A 191 11.03 17.46 -3.60
N PRO A 192 12.31 17.13 -3.40
CA PRO A 192 13.10 17.77 -2.37
C PRO A 192 13.51 19.18 -2.78
N GLU A 193 13.54 20.09 -1.83
CA GLU A 193 14.05 21.45 -1.94
C GLU A 193 15.08 21.69 -0.84
N VAL A 194 16.16 22.39 -1.17
CA VAL A 194 17.23 22.70 -0.24
C VAL A 194 17.53 24.19 -0.30
N THR A 195 17.29 24.87 0.81
CA THR A 195 17.55 26.31 0.96
C THR A 195 18.81 26.50 1.85
N ASN A 196 19.62 27.48 1.57
CA ASN A 196 20.82 27.80 2.38
C ASN A 196 21.79 26.63 2.61
N GLN A 197 21.77 25.61 1.72
CA GLN A 197 22.59 24.38 1.80
C GLN A 197 22.31 23.48 3.02
N LYS A 198 21.32 23.80 3.86
CA LYS A 198 21.02 23.06 5.11
C LYS A 198 19.53 22.80 5.33
N ASP A 199 18.67 23.73 4.95
CA ASP A 199 17.25 23.63 5.22
C ASP A 199 16.60 22.75 4.16
N ILE A 200 16.20 21.55 4.57
CA ILE A 200 15.59 20.55 3.69
C ILE A 200 14.08 20.61 3.85
N SER A 201 13.34 20.66 2.75
CA SER A 201 11.88 20.52 2.71
C SER A 201 11.46 19.66 1.53
N PHE A 202 10.19 19.22 1.52
CA PHE A 202 9.67 18.39 0.45
C PHE A 202 8.30 18.89 -0.02
N THR A 203 8.05 18.74 -1.32
CA THR A 203 6.71 18.83 -1.87
C THR A 203 6.27 17.46 -2.39
N VAL A 204 5.15 16.97 -1.88
CA VAL A 204 4.50 15.75 -2.36
C VAL A 204 3.40 16.16 -3.33
N GLU A 205 3.59 15.89 -4.61
CA GLU A 205 2.60 16.19 -5.65
C GLU A 205 1.88 14.90 -6.05
N ILE A 206 0.56 14.92 -6.03
CA ILE A 206 -0.30 13.79 -6.41
C ILE A 206 -1.30 14.29 -7.44
N LYS A 207 -1.32 13.66 -8.61
CA LYS A 207 -2.29 13.93 -9.68
C LYS A 207 -3.10 12.66 -9.92
N GLN A 208 -4.42 12.76 -9.84
CA GLN A 208 -5.33 11.63 -10.03
C GLN A 208 -6.38 11.96 -11.08
N GLN A 209 -6.69 10.97 -11.92
CA GLN A 209 -7.83 10.99 -12.81
C GLN A 209 -8.86 9.97 -12.32
N LEU A 210 -10.06 10.44 -12.08
CA LEU A 210 -11.15 9.69 -11.46
C LEU A 210 -12.36 9.63 -12.38
N GLU A 211 -13.17 8.58 -12.22
CA GLU A 211 -14.49 8.44 -12.87
C GLU A 211 -15.56 8.19 -11.81
N VAL A 212 -16.74 8.79 -11.97
CA VAL A 212 -17.86 8.52 -11.07
C VAL A 212 -18.34 7.07 -11.28
N ALA A 213 -18.20 6.25 -10.24
CA ALA A 213 -18.67 4.87 -10.22
C ALA A 213 -20.11 4.78 -9.73
N GLU A 214 -20.42 5.49 -8.63
CA GLU A 214 -21.74 5.46 -8.01
C GLU A 214 -22.05 6.81 -7.36
N ARG A 215 -23.30 7.25 -7.51
CA ARG A 215 -23.85 8.45 -6.89
C ARG A 215 -25.23 8.15 -6.32
N GLN A 216 -25.39 8.29 -5.02
CA GLN A 216 -26.64 8.01 -4.31
C GLN A 216 -27.68 9.14 -4.49
N GLU A 217 -27.83 9.69 -5.67
CA GLU A 217 -28.80 10.74 -5.95
C GLU A 217 -29.61 10.40 -7.20
N SER A 218 -30.95 10.43 -7.10
CA SER A 218 -31.85 10.38 -8.26
C SER A 218 -31.68 11.69 -9.02
N GLN A 219 -31.12 11.67 -10.21
CA GLN A 219 -30.93 12.88 -10.99
C GLN A 219 -32.19 13.26 -11.73
N LYS A 220 -32.68 14.48 -11.49
CA LYS A 220 -33.39 15.24 -12.53
C LYS A 220 -32.35 15.58 -13.59
N THR A 221 -32.77 15.62 -14.86
CA THR A 221 -31.90 15.99 -15.99
C THR A 221 -31.15 17.28 -15.68
N GLU A 222 -29.85 17.18 -15.34
CA GLU A 222 -29.00 18.33 -15.06
C GLU A 222 -28.58 19.01 -16.36
N THR A 223 -28.55 20.32 -16.37
CA THR A 223 -28.01 21.08 -17.51
C THR A 223 -26.48 20.93 -17.55
N ARG A 224 -25.85 21.13 -18.71
CA ARG A 224 -24.38 21.11 -18.86
C ARG A 224 -23.68 22.06 -17.87
N LYS A 225 -24.31 23.17 -17.51
CA LYS A 225 -23.75 24.15 -16.58
C LYS A 225 -23.79 23.63 -15.14
N GLU A 226 -24.87 22.98 -14.74
CA GLU A 226 -25.00 22.33 -13.42
C GLU A 226 -24.02 21.17 -13.28
N LEU A 227 -23.88 20.32 -14.30
CA LEU A 227 -22.89 19.24 -14.35
C LEU A 227 -21.46 19.78 -14.16
N ALA A 228 -21.07 20.86 -14.86
CA ALA A 228 -19.76 21.45 -14.72
C ALA A 228 -19.51 22.00 -13.30
N GLN A 229 -20.52 22.59 -12.65
CA GLN A 229 -20.41 23.06 -11.27
C GLN A 229 -20.26 21.91 -10.28
N VAL A 230 -21.04 20.84 -10.45
CA VAL A 230 -20.94 19.61 -9.64
C VAL A 230 -19.57 18.97 -9.80
N THR A 231 -19.03 18.88 -11.01
CA THR A 231 -17.69 18.32 -11.26
C THR A 231 -16.62 19.08 -10.48
N VAL A 232 -16.61 20.41 -10.56
CA VAL A 232 -15.64 21.25 -9.82
C VAL A 232 -15.79 21.10 -8.30
N GLU A 233 -17.02 20.95 -7.79
CA GLU A 233 -17.25 20.71 -6.36
C GLU A 233 -16.73 19.32 -5.93
N LEU A 234 -16.95 18.29 -6.76
CA LEU A 234 -16.45 16.94 -6.53
C LEU A 234 -14.92 16.90 -6.52
N GLU A 235 -14.28 17.52 -7.51
CA GLU A 235 -12.81 17.60 -7.59
C GLU A 235 -12.24 18.21 -6.31
N LYS A 236 -12.75 19.37 -5.88
CA LYS A 236 -12.30 20.02 -4.64
C LYS A 236 -12.51 19.19 -3.39
N THR A 237 -13.64 18.49 -3.29
CA THR A 237 -13.92 17.62 -2.14
C THR A 237 -12.97 16.44 -2.13
N ALA A 238 -12.77 15.80 -3.28
CA ALA A 238 -11.84 14.69 -3.43
C ALA A 238 -10.37 15.11 -3.18
N GLU A 239 -9.95 16.28 -3.66
CA GLU A 239 -8.62 16.86 -3.38
C GLU A 239 -8.37 17.00 -1.88
N LYS A 240 -9.37 17.51 -1.16
CA LYS A 240 -9.30 17.68 0.28
C LYS A 240 -9.19 16.32 1.00
N GLU A 241 -10.06 15.37 0.67
CA GLU A 241 -10.06 14.03 1.26
C GLU A 241 -8.73 13.29 1.02
N VAL A 242 -8.20 13.35 -0.20
CA VAL A 242 -6.90 12.76 -0.53
C VAL A 242 -5.78 13.45 0.26
N LYS A 243 -5.79 14.78 0.33
CA LYS A 243 -4.80 15.56 1.06
C LYS A 243 -4.81 15.21 2.55
N ASP A 244 -5.98 15.17 3.18
CA ASP A 244 -6.14 14.87 4.61
C ASP A 244 -5.63 13.45 4.94
N LYS A 245 -5.94 12.44 4.12
CA LYS A 245 -5.43 11.06 4.28
C LYS A 245 -3.91 10.97 4.07
N VAL A 246 -3.38 11.70 3.11
CA VAL A 246 -1.93 11.75 2.84
C VAL A 246 -1.19 12.43 3.99
N GLU A 247 -1.72 13.51 4.54
CA GLU A 247 -1.16 14.19 5.71
C GLU A 247 -1.13 13.27 6.93
N GLN A 248 -2.24 12.54 7.20
CA GLN A 248 -2.32 11.58 8.31
C GLN A 248 -1.25 10.49 8.21
N VAL A 249 -1.05 9.87 7.04
CA VAL A 249 -0.06 8.79 6.90
C VAL A 249 1.38 9.31 6.95
N ILE A 250 1.67 10.52 6.44
CA ILE A 250 3.01 11.12 6.56
C ILE A 250 3.30 11.46 8.02
N THR A 251 2.36 12.10 8.72
CA THR A 251 2.48 12.42 10.15
C THR A 251 2.72 11.15 10.97
N LYS A 252 1.94 10.09 10.73
CA LYS A 252 2.14 8.81 11.40
C LYS A 252 3.53 8.20 11.13
N ALA A 253 4.00 8.30 9.90
CA ALA A 253 5.34 7.81 9.56
C ALA A 253 6.46 8.62 10.23
N GLN A 254 6.27 9.93 10.43
CA GLN A 254 7.20 10.81 11.13
C GLN A 254 7.18 10.60 12.64
N GLU A 255 5.99 10.58 13.24
CA GLU A 255 5.83 10.58 14.70
C GLU A 255 5.89 9.17 15.31
N GLU A 256 5.14 8.22 14.75
CA GLU A 256 5.01 6.88 15.33
C GLU A 256 6.08 5.91 14.80
N PHE A 257 6.25 5.83 13.47
CA PHE A 257 7.19 4.87 12.87
C PHE A 257 8.63 5.37 12.88
N GLN A 258 8.82 6.68 12.81
CA GLN A 258 10.12 7.34 12.65
C GLN A 258 10.93 6.67 11.53
N ALA A 259 10.26 6.40 10.43
CA ALA A 259 10.77 5.65 9.29
C ALA A 259 10.24 6.21 7.97
N ASP A 260 11.15 6.63 7.11
CA ASP A 260 10.81 7.09 5.76
C ASP A 260 10.38 5.91 4.89
N ILE A 261 9.09 5.62 4.88
CA ILE A 261 8.50 4.57 4.05
C ILE A 261 8.20 5.04 2.62
N PHE A 262 8.20 6.34 2.37
CA PHE A 262 7.82 6.94 1.09
C PHE A 262 9.00 7.12 0.12
N GLY A 263 10.21 7.29 0.66
CA GLY A 263 11.43 7.52 -0.10
C GLY A 263 11.80 8.99 -0.26
N PHE A 264 11.52 9.84 0.71
CA PHE A 264 11.97 11.23 0.78
C PHE A 264 13.49 11.32 0.71
N GLY A 265 14.19 10.48 1.49
CA GLY A 265 15.65 10.37 1.43
C GLY A 265 16.17 9.87 0.09
N ALA A 266 15.47 8.98 -0.56
CA ALA A 266 15.83 8.52 -1.90
C ALA A 266 15.71 9.66 -2.94
N ALA A 267 14.65 10.48 -2.84
CA ALA A 267 14.46 11.66 -3.67
C ALA A 267 15.56 12.71 -3.41
N LEU A 268 15.85 12.98 -2.13
CA LEU A 268 16.95 13.88 -1.73
C LEU A 268 18.30 13.43 -2.27
N ARG A 269 18.63 12.15 -2.11
CA ARG A 269 19.87 11.55 -2.62
C ARG A 269 20.01 11.72 -4.12
N ASN A 270 18.92 11.53 -4.86
CA ASN A 270 18.95 11.63 -6.32
C ASN A 270 19.16 13.06 -6.79
N LYS A 271 18.54 14.06 -6.16
CA LYS A 271 18.60 15.46 -6.58
C LYS A 271 19.76 16.23 -5.95
N TYR A 272 20.07 15.96 -4.67
CA TYR A 272 21.08 16.66 -3.89
C TYR A 272 22.06 15.69 -3.18
N PRO A 273 22.88 14.93 -3.92
CA PRO A 273 23.74 13.88 -3.34
C PRO A 273 24.74 14.40 -2.31
N LYS A 274 25.19 15.64 -2.42
CA LYS A 274 26.11 16.26 -1.43
C LYS A 274 25.41 16.51 -0.10
N VAL A 275 24.16 17.03 -0.13
CA VAL A 275 23.35 17.25 1.07
C VAL A 275 22.99 15.91 1.72
N TRP A 276 22.57 14.93 0.91
CA TRP A 276 22.29 13.58 1.38
C TRP A 276 23.45 12.96 2.16
N ASN A 277 24.69 13.11 1.68
CA ASN A 277 25.86 12.56 2.35
C ASN A 277 26.07 13.13 3.76
N ASN A 278 25.57 14.32 4.05
CA ASN A 278 25.68 14.95 5.37
C ASN A 278 24.61 14.46 6.36
N VAL A 279 23.42 14.01 5.85
CA VAL A 279 22.27 13.65 6.69
C VAL A 279 21.94 12.15 6.69
N LYS A 280 22.53 11.37 5.79
CA LYS A 280 22.17 9.95 5.57
C LYS A 280 22.29 9.07 6.82
N ASP A 281 23.26 9.35 7.69
CA ASP A 281 23.53 8.52 8.88
C ASP A 281 22.49 8.79 9.99
N ASN A 282 21.89 10.00 10.00
CA ASN A 282 20.84 10.42 10.92
C ASN A 282 19.48 10.59 10.22
N TRP A 283 19.32 10.01 9.01
CA TRP A 283 18.14 10.26 8.18
C TRP A 283 16.80 9.98 8.89
N SER A 284 16.73 9.00 9.76
CA SER A 284 15.50 8.72 10.53
C SER A 284 15.07 9.88 11.43
N GLU A 285 16.03 10.59 12.04
CA GLU A 285 15.78 11.75 12.91
C GLU A 285 15.44 12.98 12.06
N GLU A 286 16.13 13.17 10.95
CA GLU A 286 15.85 14.24 10.00
C GLU A 286 14.43 14.06 9.39
N PHE A 287 14.08 12.85 8.94
CA PHE A 287 12.77 12.55 8.38
C PHE A 287 11.64 12.83 9.37
N ALA A 288 11.82 12.52 10.65
CA ALA A 288 10.81 12.77 11.68
C ALA A 288 10.44 14.26 11.83
N ASN A 289 11.35 15.19 11.44
CA ASN A 289 11.18 16.62 11.64
C ASN A 289 11.15 17.43 10.33
N VAL A 290 11.39 16.79 9.19
CA VAL A 290 11.48 17.52 7.91
C VAL A 290 10.13 18.09 7.51
N PRO A 291 10.05 19.39 7.17
CA PRO A 291 8.80 19.99 6.70
C PRO A 291 8.44 19.51 5.30
N TYR A 292 7.14 19.43 5.04
CA TYR A 292 6.59 19.07 3.73
C TYR A 292 5.35 19.88 3.37
N GLU A 293 5.09 19.97 2.06
CA GLU A 293 3.87 20.51 1.47
C GLU A 293 3.20 19.41 0.63
N ILE A 294 1.87 19.33 0.68
CA ILE A 294 1.09 18.38 -0.12
C ILE A 294 0.29 19.16 -1.16
N LYS A 295 0.47 18.80 -2.44
CA LYS A 295 -0.28 19.33 -3.58
C LYS A 295 -1.04 18.19 -4.23
N VAL A 296 -2.36 18.27 -4.21
CA VAL A 296 -3.25 17.30 -4.85
C VAL A 296 -3.97 18.02 -6.00
N GLU A 297 -4.01 17.35 -7.14
CA GLU A 297 -4.76 17.77 -8.33
C GLU A 297 -5.60 16.59 -8.79
N ILE A 298 -6.91 16.77 -8.83
CA ILE A 298 -7.86 15.73 -9.23
C ILE A 298 -8.62 16.21 -10.46
N GLU A 299 -8.71 15.35 -11.47
CA GLU A 299 -9.51 15.53 -12.67
C GLU A 299 -10.57 14.44 -12.73
N VAL A 300 -11.84 14.82 -12.75
CA VAL A 300 -12.96 13.90 -12.96
C VAL A 300 -13.26 13.81 -14.45
N LEU A 301 -12.93 12.67 -15.07
CA LEU A 301 -13.02 12.44 -16.51
C LEU A 301 -14.46 12.30 -17.01
N ASN A 302 -15.30 11.60 -16.21
CA ASN A 302 -16.69 11.30 -16.55
C ASN A 302 -17.56 11.34 -15.29
N THR A 303 -18.75 11.92 -15.44
CA THR A 303 -19.78 11.94 -14.39
C THR A 303 -20.71 10.75 -14.41
N GLY A 304 -20.41 9.71 -15.21
CA GLY A 304 -21.17 8.47 -15.39
C GLY A 304 -21.50 8.18 -16.86
N LEU A 305 -21.64 6.90 -17.21
CA LEU A 305 -21.93 6.44 -18.58
C LEU A 305 -23.37 6.70 -19.05
N LEU A 306 -24.24 7.21 -18.18
CA LEU A 306 -25.65 7.47 -18.51
C LEU A 306 -25.95 8.96 -18.31
N ASP A 307 -26.47 9.61 -19.33
CA ASP A 307 -27.10 10.92 -19.26
C ASP A 307 -28.45 10.86 -18.49
N GLY A 308 -28.38 10.52 -17.22
CA GLY A 308 -29.53 10.42 -16.31
C GLY A 308 -29.66 9.07 -15.60
N SER A 309 -30.32 9.07 -14.43
CA SER A 309 -30.66 7.85 -13.70
C SER A 309 -31.82 7.12 -14.36
N LEU A 310 -31.80 5.78 -14.30
CA LEU A 310 -32.96 4.97 -14.68
C LEU A 310 -34.09 5.26 -13.69
N HIS A 311 -35.16 5.91 -14.15
CA HIS A 311 -36.39 6.01 -13.38
C HIS A 311 -37.28 4.82 -13.73
N PRO A 312 -37.81 4.05 -12.75
CA PRO A 312 -38.92 3.15 -13.03
C PRO A 312 -40.07 4.01 -13.57
N ASN A 313 -40.60 3.65 -14.73
CA ASN A 313 -41.80 4.25 -15.22
C ASN A 313 -42.91 4.08 -14.18
N GLU A 314 -43.52 5.19 -13.72
CA GLU A 314 -44.74 5.18 -12.95
C GLU A 314 -45.91 4.55 -13.74
#